data_6d0d738ed01248ca5ece110ce96fefb2
#
_entry.id   6d0d738ed01248ca5ece110ce96fefb2
#
_cell.length_a   1.000
_cell.length_b   1.000
_cell.length_c   1.000
_cell.angle_alpha   90.00
_cell.angle_beta   90.00
_cell.angle_gamma   90.00
#
_symmetry.space_group_name_H-M   'P 1'
#
loop_
_entity.id
_entity.type
_entity.pdbx_description
1 polymer ?
#
loop_
_entity_poly.entity_id
_entity_poly.type
_entity_poly.pdbx_seq_one_letter_code
_entity_poly.pdbx_strand_id
1 'polypeptide(L)'
;MNRKPTPTCLVVAALLLAMTAPCRAAVTFTCTVSATGIAFGNYSPLSATATTATGSWTVTCNAVGSGSATVSGTLTVSTGSSGTYVSRQMNSGTNKLLYNVYLTPAYQQILGDGTGGTYAPSDSGTVTAGQVYRVSGNLYGLIPTAQDVAAGSYSDTLIVTVSY
;
A
#
# COMPACT_ATOMS: atom_id res chain seq x y z
N MET A 1 -62.66 -57.29 -42.19
CA MET A 1 -61.85 -56.25 -42.80
C MET A 1 -61.29 -55.39 -41.66
N ASN A 2 -60.09 -55.67 -41.26
CA ASN A 2 -59.44 -55.05 -40.12
C ASN A 2 -58.49 -53.92 -40.60
N ARG A 3 -58.81 -52.67 -40.32
CA ARG A 3 -57.90 -51.52 -40.59
C ARG A 3 -57.16 -51.21 -39.32
N LYS A 4 -55.84 -51.36 -39.38
CA LYS A 4 -54.92 -50.93 -38.34
C LYS A 4 -54.77 -49.37 -38.43
N PRO A 5 -54.73 -48.66 -37.27
CA PRO A 5 -54.37 -47.24 -37.28
C PRO A 5 -52.86 -47.12 -37.33
N THR A 6 -52.37 -46.22 -38.19
CA THR A 6 -50.98 -45.77 -38.29
C THR A 6 -50.68 -44.81 -37.16
N PRO A 7 -49.51 -44.91 -36.46
CA PRO A 7 -49.12 -43.94 -35.45
C PRO A 7 -48.55 -42.68 -36.11
N THR A 8 -49.21 -41.56 -35.84
CA THR A 8 -48.71 -40.23 -36.22
C THR A 8 -47.59 -39.86 -35.25
N CYS A 9 -46.36 -39.77 -35.78
CA CYS A 9 -45.21 -39.34 -35.03
C CYS A 9 -45.23 -37.81 -34.91
N LEU A 10 -45.56 -37.28 -33.73
CA LEU A 10 -45.49 -35.90 -33.42
C LEU A 10 -43.99 -35.56 -33.12
N VAL A 11 -43.35 -34.88 -34.08
CA VAL A 11 -41.98 -34.32 -33.86
C VAL A 11 -42.13 -33.02 -33.08
N VAL A 12 -41.90 -33.09 -31.78
CA VAL A 12 -41.75 -31.88 -30.94
C VAL A 12 -40.34 -31.37 -31.13
N ALA A 13 -40.21 -30.31 -31.95
CA ALA A 13 -38.97 -29.57 -32.07
C ALA A 13 -38.78 -28.74 -30.80
N ALA A 14 -37.94 -29.23 -29.86
CA ALA A 14 -37.49 -28.46 -28.70
C ALA A 14 -36.49 -27.40 -29.17
N LEU A 15 -36.93 -26.16 -29.21
CA LEU A 15 -36.08 -25.00 -29.48
C LEU A 15 -35.22 -24.70 -28.22
N LEU A 16 -34.01 -25.25 -28.16
CA LEU A 16 -32.99 -24.90 -27.16
C LEU A 16 -32.54 -23.47 -27.42
N LEU A 17 -33.13 -22.50 -26.73
CA LEU A 17 -32.54 -21.17 -26.59
C LEU A 17 -31.28 -21.32 -25.68
N ALA A 18 -30.11 -21.39 -26.30
CA ALA A 18 -28.84 -21.22 -25.62
C ALA A 18 -28.75 -19.78 -25.08
N MET A 19 -29.07 -19.56 -23.81
CA MET A 19 -28.80 -18.31 -23.12
C MET A 19 -27.29 -18.19 -22.99
N THR A 20 -26.64 -17.51 -23.91
CA THR A 20 -25.27 -17.05 -23.77
C THR A 20 -25.25 -15.97 -22.71
N ALA A 21 -24.98 -16.32 -21.44
CA ALA A 21 -24.72 -15.31 -20.42
C ALA A 21 -23.48 -14.51 -20.84
N PRO A 22 -23.55 -13.18 -20.91
CA PRO A 22 -22.37 -12.37 -21.21
C PRO A 22 -21.33 -12.61 -20.11
N CYS A 23 -20.19 -13.21 -20.45
CA CYS A 23 -19.04 -13.24 -19.57
C CYS A 23 -18.54 -11.81 -19.41
N ARG A 24 -18.96 -11.14 -18.33
CA ARG A 24 -18.42 -9.83 -17.98
C ARG A 24 -17.01 -10.03 -17.44
N ALA A 25 -16.03 -9.44 -18.10
CA ALA A 25 -14.68 -9.39 -17.56
C ALA A 25 -14.72 -8.71 -16.17
N ALA A 26 -14.23 -9.40 -15.14
CA ALA A 26 -14.14 -8.83 -13.80
C ALA A 26 -13.23 -7.60 -13.81
N VAL A 27 -13.46 -6.66 -12.89
CA VAL A 27 -12.52 -5.55 -12.67
C VAL A 27 -11.24 -6.13 -12.07
N THR A 28 -10.12 -5.81 -12.69
CA THR A 28 -8.78 -6.06 -12.15
C THR A 28 -8.07 -4.72 -11.95
N PHE A 29 -7.13 -4.66 -11.01
CA PHE A 29 -6.38 -3.43 -10.77
C PHE A 29 -4.91 -3.75 -10.51
N THR A 30 -4.07 -2.78 -10.86
CA THR A 30 -2.63 -2.80 -10.58
C THR A 30 -2.29 -1.55 -9.81
N CYS A 31 -1.70 -1.73 -8.63
CA CYS A 31 -1.30 -0.64 -7.76
C CYS A 31 0.22 -0.40 -7.84
N THR A 32 0.60 0.86 -7.77
CA THR A 32 1.98 1.32 -7.67
C THR A 32 2.11 2.24 -6.46
N VAL A 33 3.28 2.22 -5.82
CA VAL A 33 3.61 3.14 -4.73
C VAL A 33 4.78 4.02 -5.15
N SER A 34 4.70 5.30 -4.81
CA SER A 34 5.80 6.25 -4.90
C SER A 34 5.98 6.92 -3.54
N ALA A 35 7.21 7.23 -3.17
CA ALA A 35 7.52 7.90 -1.92
C ALA A 35 8.58 8.98 -2.13
N THR A 36 8.46 10.09 -1.39
CA THR A 36 9.49 11.10 -1.25
C THR A 36 10.23 10.86 0.06
N GLY A 37 11.55 10.85 0.02
CA GLY A 37 12.37 10.66 1.22
C GLY A 37 12.21 11.78 2.25
N ILE A 38 12.60 11.50 3.47
CA ILE A 38 12.63 12.45 4.58
C ILE A 38 14.03 13.09 4.62
N ALA A 39 14.12 14.37 4.33
CA ALA A 39 15.37 15.14 4.37
C ALA A 39 15.45 15.96 5.65
N PHE A 40 16.19 15.46 6.65
CA PHE A 40 16.28 16.11 7.97
C PHE A 40 17.11 17.40 7.97
N GLY A 41 17.95 17.61 6.96
CA GLY A 41 18.90 18.74 6.97
C GLY A 41 20.03 18.52 8.00
N ASN A 42 20.48 19.61 8.61
CA ASN A 42 21.57 19.57 9.58
C ASN A 42 21.05 19.19 10.96
N TYR A 43 21.65 18.16 11.54
CA TYR A 43 21.46 17.77 12.93
C TYR A 43 22.54 18.43 13.81
N SER A 44 22.16 19.02 14.94
CA SER A 44 23.08 19.55 15.95
C SER A 44 22.89 18.79 17.27
N PRO A 45 23.95 18.13 17.81
CA PRO A 45 23.87 17.45 19.10
C PRO A 45 23.62 18.40 20.28
N LEU A 46 23.90 19.70 20.10
CA LEU A 46 23.69 20.73 21.13
C LEU A 46 22.29 21.34 21.09
N SER A 47 21.47 20.98 20.12
CA SER A 47 20.10 21.46 20.05
C SER A 47 19.25 20.89 21.18
N ALA A 48 18.51 21.75 21.86
CA ALA A 48 17.54 21.35 22.89
C ALA A 48 16.22 20.80 22.29
N THR A 49 16.05 20.93 20.98
CA THR A 49 14.84 20.46 20.28
C THR A 49 15.18 19.35 19.30
N ALA A 50 14.29 18.36 19.18
CA ALA A 50 14.44 17.29 18.20
C ALA A 50 14.42 17.86 16.77
N THR A 51 15.16 17.23 15.87
CA THR A 51 15.14 17.57 14.44
C THR A 51 14.03 16.79 13.77
N THR A 52 13.13 17.49 13.08
CA THR A 52 11.99 16.88 12.39
C THR A 52 11.98 17.19 10.91
N ALA A 53 11.45 16.28 10.12
CA ALA A 53 11.24 16.48 8.69
C ALA A 53 10.08 15.64 8.19
N THR A 54 9.57 15.96 7.03
CA THR A 54 8.42 15.26 6.44
C THR A 54 8.76 14.76 5.05
N GLY A 55 8.46 13.50 4.80
CA GLY A 55 8.35 12.90 3.48
C GLY A 55 6.89 12.64 3.13
N SER A 56 6.64 12.00 2.00
CA SER A 56 5.29 11.65 1.58
C SER A 56 5.28 10.31 0.83
N TRP A 57 4.10 9.73 0.73
CA TRP A 57 3.86 8.57 -0.11
C TRP A 57 2.54 8.72 -0.87
N THR A 58 2.45 8.06 -2.00
CA THR A 58 1.23 7.98 -2.80
C THR A 58 1.10 6.58 -3.38
N VAL A 59 -0.07 5.98 -3.20
CA VAL A 59 -0.49 4.74 -3.88
C VAL A 59 -1.44 5.11 -4.99
N THR A 60 -1.23 4.55 -6.17
CA THR A 60 -2.08 4.73 -7.34
C THR A 60 -2.46 3.36 -7.88
N CYS A 61 -3.76 3.07 -7.91
CA CYS A 61 -4.31 1.83 -8.45
C CYS A 61 -5.12 2.12 -9.71
N ASN A 62 -4.74 1.51 -10.83
CA ASN A 62 -5.44 1.62 -12.11
C ASN A 62 -6.36 0.41 -12.29
N ALA A 63 -7.63 0.65 -12.52
CA ALA A 63 -8.64 -0.38 -12.71
C ALA A 63 -8.96 -0.59 -14.20
N VAL A 64 -8.98 -1.86 -14.63
CA VAL A 64 -9.34 -2.27 -15.99
C VAL A 64 -10.42 -3.35 -15.96
N GLY A 65 -11.14 -3.55 -17.09
CA GLY A 65 -12.21 -4.52 -17.18
C GLY A 65 -13.58 -3.87 -17.26
N SER A 66 -14.58 -4.36 -16.53
CA SER A 66 -15.93 -3.80 -16.50
C SER A 66 -16.57 -3.91 -15.11
N GLY A 67 -17.39 -2.92 -14.73
CA GLY A 67 -18.03 -2.83 -13.42
C GLY A 67 -17.20 -2.09 -12.40
N SER A 68 -17.43 -2.37 -11.11
CA SER A 68 -16.73 -1.78 -9.97
C SER A 68 -16.25 -2.85 -9.00
N ALA A 69 -15.14 -2.61 -8.34
CA ALA A 69 -14.59 -3.48 -7.29
C ALA A 69 -14.09 -2.64 -6.10
N THR A 70 -14.03 -3.26 -4.93
CA THR A 70 -13.37 -2.65 -3.77
C THR A 70 -11.88 -2.92 -3.85
N VAL A 71 -11.08 -1.86 -3.78
CA VAL A 71 -9.64 -1.91 -3.56
C VAL A 71 -9.42 -1.71 -2.07
N SER A 72 -8.69 -2.62 -1.44
CA SER A 72 -8.21 -2.44 -0.06
C SER A 72 -6.73 -2.70 -0.03
N GLY A 73 -5.98 -1.90 0.71
CA GLY A 73 -4.54 -2.05 0.77
C GLY A 73 -3.97 -1.62 2.12
N THR A 74 -2.84 -2.20 2.47
CA THR A 74 -2.07 -1.86 3.66
C THR A 74 -0.68 -1.41 3.24
N LEU A 75 -0.26 -0.27 3.77
CA LEU A 75 1.08 0.27 3.56
C LEU A 75 1.97 -0.12 4.74
N THR A 76 3.14 -0.64 4.43
CA THR A 76 4.16 -0.98 5.43
C THR A 76 5.47 -0.27 5.10
N VAL A 77 6.28 -0.01 6.14
CA VAL A 77 7.60 0.60 6.01
C VAL A 77 8.61 -0.27 6.75
N SER A 78 9.74 -0.58 6.11
CA SER A 78 10.78 -1.44 6.67
C SER A 78 11.47 -0.85 7.89
N THR A 79 12.24 -1.68 8.57
CA THR A 79 13.12 -1.30 9.71
C THR A 79 14.33 -0.48 9.28
N GLY A 80 14.64 -0.44 7.98
CA GLY A 80 15.90 0.14 7.49
C GLY A 80 17.12 -0.68 7.93
N SER A 81 18.26 -0.03 8.01
CA SER A 81 19.55 -0.66 8.33
C SER A 81 19.67 -1.12 9.79
N SER A 82 18.81 -0.65 10.68
CA SER A 82 18.82 -1.04 12.10
C SER A 82 18.28 -2.45 12.36
N GLY A 83 17.43 -2.98 11.48
CA GLY A 83 16.72 -4.24 11.68
C GLY A 83 15.62 -4.19 12.76
N THR A 84 15.31 -3.02 13.32
CA THR A 84 14.31 -2.85 14.39
C THR A 84 13.47 -1.59 14.20
N TYR A 85 12.22 -1.63 14.63
CA TYR A 85 11.30 -0.48 14.60
C TYR A 85 11.44 0.43 15.82
N VAL A 86 11.98 -0.08 16.94
CA VAL A 86 12.08 0.69 18.18
C VAL A 86 12.97 1.92 17.97
N SER A 87 14.04 1.74 17.21
CA SER A 87 14.98 2.83 16.91
C SER A 87 15.65 2.54 15.57
N ARG A 88 15.20 3.21 14.53
CA ARG A 88 15.88 3.19 13.24
C ARG A 88 17.19 3.96 13.33
N GLN A 89 18.12 3.68 12.43
CA GLN A 89 19.42 4.36 12.41
C GLN A 89 19.81 4.75 10.99
N MET A 90 20.29 5.97 10.83
CA MET A 90 21.06 6.40 9.68
C MET A 90 22.54 6.14 9.95
N ASN A 91 23.29 5.76 8.94
CA ASN A 91 24.70 5.42 9.05
C ASN A 91 25.58 6.41 8.28
N SER A 92 26.76 6.70 8.85
CA SER A 92 27.88 7.39 8.21
C SER A 92 29.16 6.62 8.55
N GLY A 93 29.57 5.69 7.67
CA GLY A 93 30.59 4.70 7.99
C GLY A 93 30.16 3.84 9.20
N THR A 94 30.93 3.87 10.27
CA THR A 94 30.63 3.16 11.53
C THR A 94 29.74 3.97 12.49
N ASN A 95 29.57 5.27 12.25
CA ASN A 95 28.77 6.14 13.10
C ASN A 95 27.27 5.95 12.82
N LYS A 96 26.46 6.08 13.87
CA LYS A 96 25.02 5.85 13.82
C LYS A 96 24.29 7.05 14.40
N LEU A 97 23.29 7.55 13.68
CA LEU A 97 22.37 8.59 14.15
C LEU A 97 20.97 7.97 14.23
N LEU A 98 20.41 7.92 15.43
CA LEU A 98 19.13 7.30 15.68
C LEU A 98 18.00 8.23 15.24
N TYR A 99 16.96 7.65 14.65
CA TYR A 99 15.75 8.36 14.25
C TYR A 99 14.55 7.43 14.27
N ASN A 100 13.37 7.96 14.01
CA ASN A 100 12.23 7.14 13.68
C ASN A 100 11.28 7.84 12.71
N VAL A 101 10.32 7.07 12.15
CA VAL A 101 9.30 7.55 11.24
C VAL A 101 7.93 7.25 11.84
N TYR A 102 7.06 8.24 11.79
CA TYR A 102 5.76 8.21 12.44
C TYR A 102 4.63 8.48 11.45
N LEU A 103 3.45 7.97 11.78
CA LEU A 103 2.24 8.17 10.99
C LEU A 103 1.66 9.58 11.15
N THR A 104 1.86 10.19 12.31
CA THR A 104 1.28 11.51 12.64
C THR A 104 2.33 12.47 13.19
N PRO A 105 2.09 13.80 13.09
CA PRO A 105 3.01 14.81 13.62
C PRO A 105 3.07 14.85 15.15
N ALA A 106 2.28 14.03 15.84
CA ALA A 106 2.38 13.85 17.29
C ALA A 106 3.52 12.92 17.70
N TYR A 107 4.18 12.24 16.73
CA TYR A 107 5.33 11.32 16.94
C TYR A 107 5.07 10.22 17.97
N GLN A 108 3.84 9.69 18.02
CA GLN A 108 3.46 8.61 18.95
C GLN A 108 3.29 7.25 18.26
N GLN A 109 2.94 7.26 16.98
CA GLN A 109 2.63 6.06 16.21
C GLN A 109 3.78 5.76 15.24
N ILE A 110 4.69 4.88 15.65
CA ILE A 110 5.80 4.46 14.79
C ILE A 110 5.23 3.74 13.56
N LEU A 111 5.59 4.19 12.39
CA LEU A 111 5.20 3.59 11.13
C LEU A 111 6.06 2.34 10.86
N GLY A 112 5.44 1.21 10.61
CA GLY A 112 6.11 -0.07 10.42
C GLY A 112 5.27 -1.06 9.63
N ASP A 113 5.25 -2.30 10.08
CA ASP A 113 4.51 -3.42 9.45
C ASP A 113 3.29 -3.89 10.26
N GLY A 114 2.96 -3.18 11.34
CA GLY A 114 1.87 -3.52 12.25
C GLY A 114 2.26 -4.48 13.36
N THR A 115 3.51 -4.96 13.39
CA THR A 115 4.03 -5.81 14.46
C THR A 115 4.82 -4.98 15.50
N GLY A 116 5.06 -5.55 16.68
CA GLY A 116 5.91 -4.92 17.70
C GLY A 116 5.45 -3.54 18.18
N GLY A 117 4.15 -3.24 18.12
CA GLY A 117 3.59 -1.94 18.50
C GLY A 117 3.72 -0.86 17.41
N THR A 118 4.06 -1.24 16.18
CA THR A 118 4.07 -0.33 15.04
C THR A 118 2.71 -0.24 14.36
N TYR A 119 2.54 0.77 13.52
CA TYR A 119 1.33 1.01 12.74
C TYR A 119 1.59 0.79 11.25
N ALA A 120 0.69 0.05 10.61
CA ALA A 120 0.62 -0.11 9.17
C ALA A 120 -0.73 0.45 8.70
N PRO A 121 -0.78 1.67 8.14
CA PRO A 121 -2.04 2.26 7.73
C PRO A 121 -2.66 1.45 6.60
N SER A 122 -3.96 1.24 6.69
CA SER A 122 -4.78 0.59 5.65
C SER A 122 -5.86 1.55 5.17
N ASP A 123 -6.21 1.40 3.90
CA ASP A 123 -7.28 2.15 3.28
C ASP A 123 -8.08 1.27 2.32
N SER A 124 -9.31 1.64 2.07
CA SER A 124 -10.17 0.93 1.13
C SER A 124 -11.13 1.88 0.42
N GLY A 125 -11.38 1.61 -0.84
CA GLY A 125 -12.30 2.39 -1.64
C GLY A 125 -12.85 1.60 -2.82
N THR A 126 -13.94 2.11 -3.40
CA THR A 126 -14.51 1.53 -4.62
C THR A 126 -13.89 2.18 -5.83
N VAL A 127 -13.44 1.35 -6.77
CA VAL A 127 -12.93 1.80 -8.07
C VAL A 127 -13.76 1.19 -9.19
N THR A 128 -14.08 2.00 -10.18
CA THR A 128 -14.78 1.57 -11.40
C THR A 128 -13.75 1.37 -12.51
N ALA A 129 -14.00 0.40 -13.38
CA ALA A 129 -13.16 0.15 -14.55
C ALA A 129 -12.90 1.43 -15.36
N GLY A 130 -11.65 1.66 -15.76
CA GLY A 130 -11.20 2.88 -16.43
C GLY A 130 -10.93 4.05 -15.48
N GLN A 131 -11.14 3.89 -14.17
CA GLN A 131 -10.85 4.90 -13.16
C GLN A 131 -9.57 4.59 -12.40
N VAL A 132 -9.04 5.61 -11.74
CA VAL A 132 -7.83 5.55 -10.90
C VAL A 132 -8.23 5.78 -9.45
N TYR A 133 -7.90 4.84 -8.57
CA TYR A 133 -7.96 5.04 -7.13
C TYR A 133 -6.61 5.55 -6.64
N ARG A 134 -6.63 6.61 -5.85
CA ARG A 134 -5.40 7.20 -5.32
C ARG A 134 -5.56 7.54 -3.84
N VAL A 135 -4.56 7.14 -3.06
CA VAL A 135 -4.44 7.51 -1.65
C VAL A 135 -3.01 7.98 -1.38
N SER A 136 -2.86 8.98 -0.53
CA SER A 136 -1.56 9.56 -0.18
C SER A 136 -1.51 9.93 1.29
N GLY A 137 -0.30 10.04 1.82
CA GLY A 137 -0.07 10.47 3.19
C GLY A 137 1.34 10.98 3.41
N ASN A 138 1.59 11.41 4.62
CA ASN A 138 2.90 11.93 5.03
C ASN A 138 3.67 10.88 5.85
N LEU A 139 4.99 11.05 5.84
CA LEU A 139 5.95 10.33 6.66
C LEU A 139 6.60 11.37 7.58
N TYR A 140 6.35 11.28 8.88
CA TYR A 140 6.89 12.24 9.85
C TYR A 140 8.14 11.68 10.49
N GLY A 141 9.31 12.23 10.13
CA GLY A 141 10.60 11.83 10.67
C GLY A 141 10.98 12.65 11.91
N LEU A 142 11.60 12.00 12.88
CA LEU A 142 12.13 12.64 14.07
C LEU A 142 13.50 12.05 14.45
N ILE A 143 14.49 12.92 14.62
CA ILE A 143 15.78 12.62 15.23
C ILE A 143 15.74 13.16 16.66
N PRO A 144 15.89 12.31 17.70
CA PRO A 144 15.99 12.76 19.10
C PRO A 144 17.17 13.71 19.33
N THR A 145 17.05 14.54 20.35
CA THR A 145 18.13 15.44 20.81
C THR A 145 19.31 14.69 21.44
N ALA A 146 20.39 15.38 21.66
CA ALA A 146 21.52 14.95 22.50
C ALA A 146 22.20 13.65 22.07
N GLN A 147 22.26 13.39 20.75
CA GLN A 147 23.05 12.27 20.23
C GLN A 147 24.46 12.79 19.90
N ASP A 148 25.46 12.29 20.62
CA ASP A 148 26.86 12.60 20.33
C ASP A 148 27.35 11.76 19.15
N VAL A 149 27.37 12.38 17.97
CA VAL A 149 27.76 11.73 16.72
C VAL A 149 28.79 12.56 15.97
N ALA A 150 29.71 11.89 15.29
CA ALA A 150 30.71 12.57 14.48
C ALA A 150 30.05 13.37 13.34
N ALA A 151 30.71 14.44 12.90
CA ALA A 151 30.29 15.14 11.69
C ALA A 151 30.37 14.21 10.48
N GLY A 152 29.32 14.23 9.65
CA GLY A 152 29.25 13.37 8.47
C GLY A 152 27.90 13.42 7.77
N SER A 153 27.82 12.73 6.63
CA SER A 153 26.57 12.54 5.92
C SER A 153 25.93 11.22 6.37
N TYR A 154 24.78 11.30 7.01
CA TYR A 154 24.04 10.17 7.54
C TYR A 154 22.88 9.82 6.62
N SER A 155 22.73 8.55 6.28
CA SER A 155 21.63 8.06 5.45
C SER A 155 21.13 6.69 5.89
N ASP A 156 19.87 6.41 5.59
CA ASP A 156 19.25 5.11 5.69
C ASP A 156 18.33 4.87 4.48
N THR A 157 18.03 3.62 4.18
CA THR A 157 17.11 3.25 3.11
C THR A 157 15.93 2.53 3.71
N LEU A 158 14.74 3.10 3.55
CA LEU A 158 13.47 2.49 3.91
C LEU A 158 12.75 1.98 2.67
N ILE A 159 12.16 0.79 2.78
CA ILE A 159 11.32 0.22 1.74
C ILE A 159 9.87 0.46 2.15
N VAL A 160 9.12 1.12 1.28
CA VAL A 160 7.67 1.29 1.41
C VAL A 160 6.99 0.24 0.53
N THR A 161 6.15 -0.59 1.12
CA THR A 161 5.44 -1.67 0.43
C THR A 161 3.94 -1.47 0.58
N VAL A 162 3.19 -1.77 -0.48
CA VAL A 162 1.73 -1.81 -0.47
C VAL A 162 1.29 -3.22 -0.82
N SER A 163 0.52 -3.82 0.07
CA SER A 163 -0.17 -5.10 -0.15
C SER A 163 -1.65 -4.81 -0.41
N TYR A 164 -2.25 -5.37 -1.50
CA TYR A 164 -3.62 -5.15 -1.96
C TYR A 164 -4.21 -6.39 -2.60
#